data_533a0b79c38007f976363aedf0a98f3b
#
_entry.id   533a0b79c38007f976363aedf0a98f3b
#
_cell.length_a   1.000
_cell.length_b   1.000
_cell.length_c   1.000
_cell.angle_alpha   90.00
_cell.angle_beta   90.00
_cell.angle_gamma   90.00
#
_symmetry.space_group_name_H-M   'P 1'
#
loop_
_entity.id
_entity.type
_entity.pdbx_description
1 polymer ?
#
loop_
_entity_poly.entity_id
_entity_poly.type
_entity_poly.pdbx_seq_one_letter_code
_entity_poly.pdbx_strand_id
1 'polypeptide(L)'
;MRLLLYEWCCSGGMQSDIARDILRKIPLEDFLKEGGLMLEALACDAEKNADLDITVMVDATLPVTKVPHFSEHITVEKVPAGTNRSSLLAVASQSDQIILIAPETHGILLQSLIAIEQAGFGDRLINCPTPFVHAASDKQTTSVMLAAAGIPTPAGCTLPAGGSFPTGFRLPAVLKARESAGCDGLRIIQNRSDFATPETDSRLECHIAGIPGSVCCLCRAESIIPLLPFEQMFTDALQPVYIGGRLIHKEYHDRMQSLAVRSIEALNKATQTKAHGWVGVDMILGSRDDGNDDRVLEINPRLTTSFIGLSRGQQGGIIHPLLNHMRGEKIHLTPWNTESCQFSLA
;
A
#
# COMPACT_ATOMS: atom_id res chain seq x y z
N MET A 1 7.81 -3.17 -24.76
CA MET A 1 6.61 -3.57 -23.98
C MET A 1 5.96 -2.31 -23.42
N ARG A 2 4.66 -2.12 -23.63
CA ARG A 2 3.91 -0.94 -23.17
C ARG A 2 3.43 -1.16 -21.74
N LEU A 3 3.92 -0.33 -20.81
CA LEU A 3 3.61 -0.38 -19.38
C LEU A 3 2.79 0.85 -18.97
N LEU A 4 1.58 0.63 -18.47
CA LEU A 4 0.79 1.68 -17.84
C LEU A 4 1.11 1.73 -16.34
N LEU A 5 1.48 2.92 -15.87
CA LEU A 5 1.60 3.25 -14.47
C LEU A 5 0.46 4.21 -14.10
N TYR A 6 -0.46 3.72 -13.28
CA TYR A 6 -1.62 4.49 -12.85
C TYR A 6 -1.57 4.70 -11.34
N GLU A 7 -1.71 5.95 -10.91
CA GLU A 7 -1.95 6.31 -9.51
C GLU A 7 -3.23 7.15 -9.44
N TRP A 8 -4.19 6.69 -8.65
CA TRP A 8 -5.57 7.18 -8.68
C TRP A 8 -5.70 8.68 -8.39
N CYS A 9 -4.97 9.20 -7.39
CA CYS A 9 -5.05 10.61 -7.01
C CYS A 9 -4.53 11.50 -8.14
N CYS A 10 -3.37 11.16 -8.69
CA CYS A 10 -2.73 11.92 -9.78
C CYS A 10 -3.49 11.83 -11.10
N SER A 11 -4.23 10.74 -11.32
CA SER A 11 -4.91 10.45 -12.57
C SER A 11 -6.38 10.93 -12.61
N GLY A 12 -6.76 11.89 -11.77
CA GLY A 12 -8.10 12.51 -11.77
C GLY A 12 -9.16 11.77 -10.94
N GLY A 13 -8.78 10.75 -10.17
CA GLY A 13 -9.69 10.06 -9.25
C GLY A 13 -10.26 11.00 -8.18
N MET A 14 -9.49 11.99 -7.77
CA MET A 14 -9.89 13.01 -6.79
C MET A 14 -11.04 13.93 -7.25
N GLN A 15 -11.43 13.88 -8.52
CA GLN A 15 -12.60 14.59 -9.04
C GLN A 15 -13.90 13.80 -8.96
N SER A 16 -13.83 12.54 -8.52
CA SER A 16 -15.00 11.66 -8.36
C SER A 16 -15.87 12.06 -7.16
N ASP A 17 -17.14 11.62 -7.15
CA ASP A 17 -18.03 11.87 -6.02
C ASP A 17 -17.51 11.18 -4.74
N ILE A 18 -16.89 10.03 -4.86
CA ILE A 18 -16.25 9.31 -3.74
C ILE A 18 -15.15 10.16 -3.10
N ALA A 19 -14.36 10.86 -3.91
CA ALA A 19 -13.30 11.72 -3.41
C ALA A 19 -13.81 12.88 -2.55
N ARG A 20 -15.02 13.38 -2.78
CA ARG A 20 -15.61 14.46 -1.95
C ARG A 20 -15.72 14.06 -0.48
N ASP A 21 -16.04 12.81 -0.19
CA ASP A 21 -16.14 12.33 1.19
C ASP A 21 -14.77 12.16 1.83
N ILE A 22 -13.77 11.73 1.06
CA ILE A 22 -12.38 11.64 1.49
C ILE A 22 -11.81 13.04 1.79
N LEU A 23 -12.01 13.99 0.88
CA LEU A 23 -11.50 15.36 0.97
C LEU A 23 -12.10 16.20 2.12
N ARG A 24 -13.19 15.75 2.71
CA ARG A 24 -13.71 16.37 3.94
C ARG A 24 -12.83 16.13 5.16
N LYS A 25 -11.98 15.09 5.11
CA LYS A 25 -11.19 14.60 6.25
C LYS A 25 -9.69 14.85 6.06
N ILE A 26 -9.20 14.69 4.85
CA ILE A 26 -7.77 14.80 4.53
C ILE A 26 -7.59 15.84 3.41
N PRO A 27 -6.66 16.79 3.55
CA PRO A 27 -6.36 17.76 2.52
C PRO A 27 -5.96 17.07 1.20
N LEU A 28 -6.50 17.55 0.09
CA LEU A 28 -6.14 17.07 -1.27
C LEU A 28 -4.62 17.06 -1.49
N GLU A 29 -3.92 18.04 -0.92
CA GLU A 29 -2.48 18.20 -1.08
C GLU A 29 -1.69 17.04 -0.51
N ASP A 30 -2.11 16.47 0.62
CA ASP A 30 -1.42 15.36 1.27
C ASP A 30 -1.54 14.07 0.44
N PHE A 31 -2.73 13.78 -0.09
CA PHE A 31 -2.93 12.65 -1.00
C PHE A 31 -2.16 12.79 -2.31
N LEU A 32 -2.21 13.97 -2.92
CA LEU A 32 -1.48 14.22 -4.16
C LEU A 32 0.03 14.16 -3.95
N LYS A 33 0.53 14.60 -2.79
CA LYS A 33 1.95 14.54 -2.45
C LYS A 33 2.41 13.08 -2.35
N GLU A 34 1.73 12.27 -1.57
CA GLU A 34 2.09 10.86 -1.38
C GLU A 34 1.96 10.07 -2.69
N GLY A 35 0.82 10.15 -3.36
CA GLY A 35 0.57 9.48 -4.63
C GLY A 35 1.53 9.94 -5.73
N GLY A 36 1.82 11.24 -5.80
CA GLY A 36 2.76 11.83 -6.75
C GLY A 36 4.19 11.31 -6.56
N LEU A 37 4.67 11.26 -5.32
CA LEU A 37 6.00 10.73 -5.01
C LEU A 37 6.12 9.23 -5.35
N MET A 38 5.06 8.44 -5.12
CA MET A 38 5.04 7.03 -5.52
C MET A 38 5.05 6.88 -7.04
N LEU A 39 4.23 7.65 -7.77
CA LEU A 39 4.16 7.58 -9.23
C LEU A 39 5.47 8.03 -9.88
N GLU A 40 6.07 9.11 -9.39
CA GLU A 40 7.38 9.59 -9.85
C GLU A 40 8.48 8.55 -9.63
N ALA A 41 8.57 7.99 -8.42
CA ALA A 41 9.55 6.95 -8.10
C ALA A 41 9.36 5.70 -8.95
N LEU A 42 8.10 5.31 -9.20
CA LEU A 42 7.74 4.16 -10.02
C LEU A 42 8.13 4.37 -11.50
N ALA A 43 7.85 5.55 -12.04
CA ALA A 43 8.19 5.92 -13.39
C ALA A 43 9.71 5.97 -13.60
N CYS A 44 10.42 6.64 -12.69
CA CYS A 44 11.88 6.72 -12.68
C CYS A 44 12.56 5.34 -12.56
N ASP A 45 11.99 4.42 -11.79
CA ASP A 45 12.52 3.06 -11.66
C ASP A 45 12.27 2.23 -12.93
N ALA A 46 11.09 2.37 -13.53
CA ALA A 46 10.73 1.69 -14.78
C ALA A 46 11.62 2.13 -15.96
N GLU A 47 12.02 3.40 -16.04
CA GLU A 47 12.92 3.93 -17.08
C GLU A 47 14.33 3.32 -17.06
N LYS A 48 14.75 2.72 -15.95
CA LYS A 48 16.03 1.98 -15.91
C LYS A 48 16.04 0.79 -16.88
N ASN A 49 14.88 0.41 -17.41
CA ASN A 49 14.73 -0.60 -18.46
C ASN A 49 14.33 0.04 -19.79
N ALA A 50 15.29 0.17 -20.70
CA ALA A 50 15.12 0.80 -22.02
C ALA A 50 14.10 0.08 -22.93
N ASP A 51 13.71 -1.17 -22.63
CA ASP A 51 12.74 -1.93 -23.42
C ASP A 51 11.28 -1.62 -23.06
N LEU A 52 11.06 -0.73 -22.08
CA LEU A 52 9.73 -0.31 -21.66
C LEU A 52 9.30 1.00 -22.35
N ASP A 53 8.12 0.96 -22.94
CA ASP A 53 7.37 2.12 -23.40
C ASP A 53 6.38 2.48 -22.27
N ILE A 54 6.71 3.52 -21.50
CA ILE A 54 6.04 3.85 -20.23
C ILE A 54 5.02 4.94 -20.49
N THR A 55 3.78 4.68 -20.06
CA THR A 55 2.70 5.67 -20.03
C THR A 55 2.27 5.92 -18.59
N VAL A 56 2.19 7.18 -18.19
CA VAL A 56 1.60 7.64 -16.92
C VAL A 56 0.34 8.45 -17.21
N MET A 57 -0.64 8.40 -16.32
CA MET A 57 -1.86 9.19 -16.45
C MET A 57 -1.85 10.34 -15.44
N VAL A 58 -2.18 11.55 -15.90
CA VAL A 58 -2.17 12.75 -15.06
C VAL A 58 -3.42 13.59 -15.32
N ASP A 59 -4.11 13.97 -14.26
CA ASP A 59 -5.25 14.88 -14.30
C ASP A 59 -4.89 16.20 -15.01
N ALA A 60 -5.61 16.50 -16.10
CA ALA A 60 -5.38 17.70 -16.90
C ALA A 60 -5.69 19.01 -16.14
N THR A 61 -6.39 18.93 -15.03
CA THR A 61 -6.77 20.10 -14.22
C THR A 61 -5.78 20.42 -13.10
N LEU A 62 -4.81 19.54 -12.83
CA LEU A 62 -3.80 19.80 -11.81
C LEU A 62 -2.92 21.01 -12.19
N PRO A 63 -2.65 21.90 -11.24
CA PRO A 63 -1.64 22.92 -11.44
C PRO A 63 -0.29 22.29 -11.77
N VAL A 64 0.48 22.91 -12.65
CA VAL A 64 1.81 22.40 -13.08
C VAL A 64 2.73 22.09 -11.89
N THR A 65 2.64 22.87 -10.82
CA THR A 65 3.42 22.67 -9.57
C THR A 65 3.02 21.44 -8.76
N LYS A 66 1.89 20.79 -9.09
CA LYS A 66 1.37 19.59 -8.42
C LYS A 66 1.48 18.34 -9.30
N VAL A 67 1.90 18.50 -10.55
CA VAL A 67 2.16 17.37 -11.45
C VAL A 67 3.50 16.75 -11.09
N PRO A 68 3.57 15.41 -10.88
CA PRO A 68 4.84 14.72 -10.67
C PRO A 68 5.82 14.95 -11.83
N HIS A 69 7.10 14.92 -11.53
CA HIS A 69 8.15 15.12 -12.53
C HIS A 69 8.42 13.83 -13.32
N PHE A 70 8.35 13.91 -14.63
CA PHE A 70 8.68 12.80 -15.52
C PHE A 70 9.71 13.25 -16.56
N SER A 71 10.54 12.31 -17.00
CA SER A 71 11.47 12.55 -18.10
C SER A 71 10.75 12.66 -19.43
N GLU A 72 11.43 13.13 -20.47
CA GLU A 72 10.90 13.23 -21.83
C GLU A 72 10.64 11.86 -22.49
N HIS A 73 11.15 10.76 -21.92
CA HIS A 73 10.94 9.39 -22.42
C HIS A 73 9.63 8.78 -21.93
N ILE A 74 8.95 9.41 -20.96
CA ILE A 74 7.69 8.95 -20.42
C ILE A 74 6.52 9.64 -21.14
N THR A 75 5.63 8.85 -21.70
CA THR A 75 4.37 9.38 -22.27
C THR A 75 3.43 9.76 -21.14
N VAL A 76 3.03 11.04 -21.10
CA VAL A 76 2.07 11.56 -20.12
C VAL A 76 0.70 11.71 -20.78
N GLU A 77 -0.22 10.82 -20.43
CA GLU A 77 -1.62 10.91 -20.89
C GLU A 77 -2.40 11.85 -19.97
N LYS A 78 -2.93 12.93 -20.54
CA LYS A 78 -3.72 13.93 -19.81
C LYS A 78 -5.17 13.49 -19.70
N VAL A 79 -5.66 13.35 -18.46
CA VAL A 79 -7.01 12.89 -18.14
C VAL A 79 -7.95 14.09 -18.02
N PRO A 80 -8.94 14.25 -18.89
CA PRO A 80 -9.93 15.31 -18.79
C PRO A 80 -10.80 15.18 -17.52
N ALA A 81 -11.31 16.30 -17.02
CA ALA A 81 -12.18 16.31 -15.85
C ALA A 81 -13.36 15.33 -15.97
N GLY A 82 -13.57 14.54 -14.92
CA GLY A 82 -14.69 13.58 -14.85
C GLY A 82 -14.55 12.34 -15.74
N THR A 83 -13.43 12.15 -16.44
CA THR A 83 -13.21 11.00 -17.33
C THR A 83 -12.23 9.94 -16.79
N ASN A 84 -11.86 10.00 -15.52
CA ASN A 84 -10.83 9.13 -14.93
C ASN A 84 -11.03 7.65 -15.34
N ARG A 85 -12.20 7.06 -15.08
CA ARG A 85 -12.48 5.65 -15.38
C ARG A 85 -12.44 5.34 -16.88
N SER A 86 -13.04 6.17 -17.73
CA SER A 86 -13.05 5.94 -19.19
C SER A 86 -11.66 6.11 -19.79
N SER A 87 -10.90 7.10 -19.33
CA SER A 87 -9.51 7.31 -19.72
C SER A 87 -8.62 6.14 -19.29
N LEU A 88 -8.78 5.64 -18.04
CA LEU A 88 -8.08 4.45 -17.58
C LEU A 88 -8.30 3.25 -18.49
N LEU A 89 -9.55 2.96 -18.84
CA LEU A 89 -9.88 1.83 -19.70
C LEU A 89 -9.36 2.01 -21.14
N ALA A 90 -9.38 3.23 -21.67
CA ALA A 90 -8.84 3.54 -22.99
C ALA A 90 -7.32 3.28 -23.04
N VAL A 91 -6.54 3.76 -22.04
CA VAL A 91 -5.09 3.54 -21.99
C VAL A 91 -4.78 2.08 -21.68
N ALA A 92 -5.52 1.43 -20.76
CA ALA A 92 -5.37 0.00 -20.44
C ALA A 92 -5.54 -0.89 -21.68
N SER A 93 -6.45 -0.54 -22.60
CA SER A 93 -6.67 -1.28 -23.84
C SER A 93 -5.45 -1.33 -24.75
N GLN A 94 -4.56 -0.35 -24.65
CA GLN A 94 -3.34 -0.21 -25.46
C GLN A 94 -2.08 -0.70 -24.73
N SER A 95 -2.17 -1.01 -23.44
CA SER A 95 -1.04 -1.42 -22.62
C SER A 95 -0.87 -2.92 -22.61
N ASP A 96 0.38 -3.41 -22.49
CA ASP A 96 0.68 -4.83 -22.38
C ASP A 96 0.68 -5.26 -20.91
N GLN A 97 1.07 -4.36 -19.99
CA GLN A 97 1.06 -4.54 -18.53
C GLN A 97 0.58 -3.27 -17.81
N ILE A 98 -0.01 -3.43 -16.65
CA ILE A 98 -0.62 -2.35 -15.86
C ILE A 98 -0.21 -2.51 -14.41
N ILE A 99 0.39 -1.47 -13.83
CA ILE A 99 0.59 -1.32 -12.38
C ILE A 99 -0.36 -0.23 -11.90
N LEU A 100 -1.30 -0.61 -11.03
CA LEU A 100 -2.32 0.29 -10.52
C LEU A 100 -2.10 0.55 -9.03
N ILE A 101 -2.00 1.83 -8.67
CA ILE A 101 -1.95 2.33 -7.29
C ILE A 101 -3.23 3.09 -7.01
N ALA A 102 -3.94 2.70 -5.96
CA ALA A 102 -5.11 3.39 -5.47
C ALA A 102 -5.31 3.08 -3.97
N PRO A 103 -5.96 3.95 -3.21
CA PRO A 103 -6.23 3.68 -1.80
C PRO A 103 -7.30 2.59 -1.64
N GLU A 104 -7.25 1.85 -0.54
CA GLU A 104 -8.26 0.88 -0.13
C GLU A 104 -9.55 1.54 0.33
N THR A 105 -9.45 2.79 0.77
CA THR A 105 -10.55 3.62 1.28
C THR A 105 -11.74 3.61 0.33
N HIS A 106 -12.94 3.37 0.85
CA HIS A 106 -14.19 3.28 0.08
C HIS A 106 -14.15 2.26 -1.08
N GLY A 107 -13.27 1.27 -1.01
CA GLY A 107 -13.14 0.24 -2.04
C GLY A 107 -12.58 0.74 -3.38
N ILE A 108 -11.92 1.89 -3.41
CA ILE A 108 -11.42 2.53 -4.66
C ILE A 108 -10.48 1.60 -5.40
N LEU A 109 -9.49 1.00 -4.71
CA LEU A 109 -8.58 0.03 -5.31
C LEU A 109 -9.35 -1.13 -5.94
N LEU A 110 -10.23 -1.75 -5.17
CA LEU A 110 -11.03 -2.91 -5.61
C LEU A 110 -11.89 -2.56 -6.83
N GLN A 111 -12.59 -1.42 -6.81
CA GLN A 111 -13.45 -0.99 -7.92
C GLN A 111 -12.65 -0.66 -9.18
N SER A 112 -11.44 -0.12 -9.04
CA SER A 112 -10.55 0.16 -10.17
C SER A 112 -10.07 -1.13 -10.84
N LEU A 113 -9.70 -2.14 -10.05
CA LEU A 113 -9.30 -3.46 -10.56
C LEU A 113 -10.46 -4.18 -11.24
N ILE A 114 -11.64 -4.21 -10.60
CA ILE A 114 -12.87 -4.78 -11.18
C ILE A 114 -13.19 -4.13 -12.54
N ALA A 115 -13.01 -2.81 -12.66
CA ALA A 115 -13.28 -2.13 -13.92
C ALA A 115 -12.38 -2.61 -15.06
N ILE A 116 -11.09 -2.83 -14.79
CA ILE A 116 -10.11 -3.35 -15.75
C ILE A 116 -10.40 -4.82 -16.08
N GLU A 117 -10.72 -5.64 -15.08
CA GLU A 117 -11.11 -7.04 -15.27
C GLU A 117 -12.36 -7.18 -16.16
N GLN A 118 -13.42 -6.39 -15.87
CA GLN A 118 -14.67 -6.38 -16.64
C GLN A 118 -14.49 -5.90 -18.08
N ALA A 119 -13.50 -5.06 -18.33
CA ALA A 119 -13.13 -4.60 -19.66
C ALA A 119 -12.29 -5.64 -20.44
N GLY A 120 -11.96 -6.80 -19.84
CA GLY A 120 -11.20 -7.89 -20.46
C GLY A 120 -9.68 -7.68 -20.41
N PHE A 121 -9.17 -6.81 -19.53
CA PHE A 121 -7.73 -6.52 -19.40
C PHE A 121 -7.13 -7.06 -18.09
N GLY A 122 -7.83 -7.93 -17.37
CA GLY A 122 -7.40 -8.47 -16.08
C GLY A 122 -6.03 -9.16 -16.14
N ASP A 123 -5.74 -9.90 -17.21
CA ASP A 123 -4.46 -10.61 -17.40
C ASP A 123 -3.25 -9.67 -17.55
N ARG A 124 -3.48 -8.37 -17.75
CA ARG A 124 -2.44 -7.35 -17.85
C ARG A 124 -2.09 -6.71 -16.52
N LEU A 125 -2.92 -6.94 -15.48
CA LEU A 125 -2.72 -6.36 -14.16
C LEU A 125 -1.55 -7.01 -13.42
N ILE A 126 -0.63 -6.19 -12.94
CA ILE A 126 0.41 -6.57 -11.98
C ILE A 126 -0.05 -6.12 -10.58
N ASN A 127 -1.22 -6.56 -10.21
CA ASN A 127 -1.86 -6.32 -8.93
C ASN A 127 -2.42 -7.62 -8.38
N CYS A 128 -2.67 -7.67 -7.08
CA CYS A 128 -3.33 -8.81 -6.48
C CYS A 128 -4.74 -9.03 -7.08
N PRO A 129 -5.18 -10.30 -7.23
CA PRO A 129 -6.54 -10.60 -7.65
C PRO A 129 -7.58 -10.02 -6.70
N THR A 130 -8.74 -9.66 -7.23
CA THR A 130 -9.80 -8.96 -6.50
C THR A 130 -10.28 -9.66 -5.22
N PRO A 131 -10.33 -11.02 -5.09
CA PRO A 131 -10.66 -11.66 -3.81
C PRO A 131 -9.60 -11.43 -2.72
N PHE A 132 -8.31 -11.42 -3.10
CA PHE A 132 -7.23 -11.09 -2.17
C PHE A 132 -7.29 -9.63 -1.74
N VAL A 133 -7.50 -8.71 -2.70
CA VAL A 133 -7.64 -7.27 -2.43
C VAL A 133 -8.82 -7.01 -1.51
N HIS A 134 -9.98 -7.62 -1.76
CA HIS A 134 -11.16 -7.46 -0.91
C HIS A 134 -10.88 -7.87 0.55
N ALA A 135 -10.20 -8.99 0.77
CA ALA A 135 -9.87 -9.45 2.12
C ALA A 135 -8.81 -8.56 2.79
N ALA A 136 -7.76 -8.15 2.05
CA ALA A 136 -6.66 -7.35 2.57
C ALA A 136 -7.06 -5.89 2.88
N SER A 137 -8.01 -5.32 2.12
CA SER A 137 -8.47 -3.94 2.29
C SER A 137 -9.22 -3.71 3.60
N ASP A 138 -9.83 -4.74 4.18
CA ASP A 138 -10.54 -4.66 5.46
C ASP A 138 -9.67 -5.16 6.62
N LYS A 139 -9.21 -4.24 7.46
CA LYS A 139 -8.32 -4.53 8.60
C LYS A 139 -8.91 -5.53 9.59
N GLN A 140 -10.23 -5.55 9.78
CA GLN A 140 -10.91 -6.53 10.65
C GLN A 140 -10.88 -7.92 10.01
N THR A 141 -11.24 -8.03 8.73
CA THR A 141 -11.22 -9.30 7.99
C THR A 141 -9.81 -9.88 7.93
N THR A 142 -8.83 -9.06 7.55
CA THR A 142 -7.41 -9.46 7.54
C THR A 142 -6.96 -9.99 8.90
N SER A 143 -7.21 -9.23 9.97
CA SER A 143 -6.80 -9.63 11.32
C SER A 143 -7.44 -10.96 11.77
N VAL A 144 -8.73 -11.18 11.47
CA VAL A 144 -9.41 -12.44 11.80
C VAL A 144 -8.83 -13.61 11.01
N MET A 145 -8.59 -13.46 9.70
CA MET A 145 -8.02 -14.50 8.86
C MET A 145 -6.59 -14.84 9.29
N LEU A 146 -5.77 -13.86 9.58
CA LEU A 146 -4.39 -14.06 10.06
C LEU A 146 -4.38 -14.76 11.41
N ALA A 147 -5.18 -14.31 12.37
CA ALA A 147 -5.27 -14.94 13.70
C ALA A 147 -5.74 -16.39 13.61
N ALA A 148 -6.72 -16.70 12.76
CA ALA A 148 -7.19 -18.07 12.53
C ALA A 148 -6.10 -18.97 11.93
N ALA A 149 -5.14 -18.40 11.19
CA ALA A 149 -3.98 -19.10 10.66
C ALA A 149 -2.78 -19.15 11.61
N GLY A 150 -2.92 -18.63 12.85
CA GLY A 150 -1.84 -18.60 13.83
C GLY A 150 -0.81 -17.48 13.60
N ILE A 151 -1.08 -16.52 12.74
CA ILE A 151 -0.25 -15.32 12.57
C ILE A 151 -0.61 -14.32 13.68
N PRO A 152 0.38 -13.82 14.44
CA PRO A 152 0.13 -12.93 15.55
C PRO A 152 -0.35 -11.55 15.07
N THR A 153 -1.53 -11.12 15.54
CA THR A 153 -2.14 -9.81 15.29
C THR A 153 -2.52 -9.15 16.62
N PRO A 154 -2.69 -7.83 16.70
CA PRO A 154 -3.24 -7.21 17.90
C PRO A 154 -4.65 -7.73 18.20
N ALA A 155 -4.92 -8.05 19.47
CA ALA A 155 -6.28 -8.36 19.89
C ALA A 155 -7.17 -7.13 19.73
N GLY A 156 -8.37 -7.32 19.17
CA GLY A 156 -9.25 -6.20 18.87
C GLY A 156 -10.67 -6.64 18.52
N CYS A 157 -11.52 -5.67 18.28
CA CYS A 157 -12.92 -5.86 17.90
C CYS A 157 -13.37 -4.82 16.88
N THR A 158 -14.48 -5.11 16.22
CA THR A 158 -15.17 -4.15 15.37
C THR A 158 -15.87 -3.11 16.22
N LEU A 159 -15.83 -1.86 15.81
CA LEU A 159 -16.59 -0.76 16.38
C LEU A 159 -17.37 -0.10 15.24
N PRO A 160 -18.71 -0.17 15.25
CA PRO A 160 -19.51 0.44 14.20
C PRO A 160 -19.43 1.97 14.25
N ALA A 161 -19.77 2.62 13.15
CA ALA A 161 -20.00 4.07 13.13
C ALA A 161 -20.94 4.49 14.24
N GLY A 162 -20.61 5.56 14.98
CA GLY A 162 -21.39 6.01 16.14
C GLY A 162 -21.21 5.14 17.41
N GLY A 163 -20.38 4.09 17.35
CA GLY A 163 -20.16 3.16 18.45
C GLY A 163 -19.45 3.81 19.64
N SER A 164 -19.77 3.37 20.85
CA SER A 164 -19.13 3.82 22.09
C SER A 164 -17.94 2.92 22.45
N PHE A 165 -17.00 3.44 23.27
CA PHE A 165 -15.86 2.66 23.75
C PHE A 165 -16.32 1.43 24.56
N PRO A 166 -15.90 0.21 24.19
CA PRO A 166 -16.38 -1.00 24.84
C PRO A 166 -15.98 -1.07 26.32
N THR A 167 -16.92 -1.53 27.16
CA THR A 167 -16.65 -1.73 28.59
C THR A 167 -15.60 -2.81 28.78
N GLY A 168 -14.59 -2.52 29.58
CA GLY A 168 -13.52 -3.49 29.90
C GLY A 168 -12.45 -3.62 28.80
N PHE A 169 -12.53 -2.89 27.68
CA PHE A 169 -11.44 -2.91 26.70
C PHE A 169 -10.14 -2.34 27.29
N ARG A 170 -9.03 -3.03 27.04
CA ARG A 170 -7.72 -2.68 27.62
C ARG A 170 -7.14 -1.43 26.94
N LEU A 171 -6.59 -0.53 27.76
CA LEU A 171 -5.83 0.63 27.32
C LEU A 171 -4.32 0.40 27.56
N PRO A 172 -3.41 1.03 26.81
CA PRO A 172 -3.72 1.86 25.63
C PRO A 172 -4.27 1.03 24.45
N ALA A 173 -5.04 1.69 23.58
CA ALA A 173 -5.67 1.09 22.42
C ALA A 173 -5.42 1.94 21.16
N VAL A 174 -5.67 1.36 19.99
CA VAL A 174 -5.63 2.04 18.70
C VAL A 174 -6.99 1.90 18.02
N LEU A 175 -7.57 3.02 17.64
CA LEU A 175 -8.76 3.09 16.78
C LEU A 175 -8.31 3.40 15.35
N LYS A 176 -8.80 2.65 14.38
CA LYS A 176 -8.51 2.87 12.94
C LYS A 176 -9.73 2.50 12.10
N ALA A 177 -9.99 3.23 11.02
CA ALA A 177 -11.04 2.86 10.08
C ALA A 177 -10.75 1.46 9.49
N ARG A 178 -11.80 0.66 9.24
CA ARG A 178 -11.63 -0.70 8.68
C ARG A 178 -11.03 -0.66 7.28
N GLU A 179 -11.52 0.24 6.44
CA GLU A 179 -11.07 0.43 5.06
C GLU A 179 -10.44 1.82 4.95
N SER A 180 -9.13 1.92 5.13
CA SER A 180 -8.38 3.17 5.01
C SER A 180 -6.96 2.91 4.52
N ALA A 181 -6.39 3.87 3.83
CA ALA A 181 -5.00 3.92 3.45
C ALA A 181 -4.23 4.90 4.35
N GLY A 182 -2.96 4.61 4.61
CA GLY A 182 -2.12 5.45 5.47
C GLY A 182 -2.65 5.52 6.91
N CYS A 183 -2.52 6.68 7.52
CA CYS A 183 -2.97 6.92 8.90
C CYS A 183 -4.38 7.52 9.01
N ASP A 184 -5.20 7.45 7.94
CA ASP A 184 -6.54 8.03 7.96
C ASP A 184 -7.40 7.42 9.06
N GLY A 185 -7.90 8.28 9.95
CA GLY A 185 -8.72 7.89 11.09
C GLY A 185 -7.97 7.14 12.19
N LEU A 186 -6.63 7.02 12.12
CA LEU A 186 -5.85 6.38 13.17
C LEU A 186 -5.75 7.27 14.40
N ARG A 187 -6.10 6.71 15.57
CA ARG A 187 -6.01 7.40 16.86
C ARG A 187 -5.49 6.47 17.94
N ILE A 188 -4.48 6.91 18.67
CA ILE A 188 -4.01 6.26 19.90
C ILE A 188 -4.87 6.74 21.07
N ILE A 189 -5.42 5.82 21.84
CA ILE A 189 -6.27 6.06 22.99
C ILE A 189 -5.49 5.61 24.22
N GLN A 190 -4.90 6.55 24.92
CA GLN A 190 -4.20 6.27 26.16
C GLN A 190 -5.17 6.20 27.35
N ASN A 191 -6.16 7.09 27.35
CA ASN A 191 -7.21 7.18 28.36
C ASN A 191 -8.58 7.23 27.69
N ARG A 192 -9.64 6.95 28.42
CA ARG A 192 -11.02 7.01 27.87
C ARG A 192 -11.40 8.39 27.34
N SER A 193 -10.81 9.45 27.87
CA SER A 193 -11.03 10.83 27.38
C SER A 193 -10.48 11.07 25.97
N ASP A 194 -9.51 10.27 25.53
CA ASP A 194 -8.92 10.39 24.19
C ASP A 194 -9.79 9.74 23.10
N PHE A 195 -10.79 8.96 23.53
CA PHE A 195 -11.70 8.30 22.60
C PHE A 195 -12.64 9.32 21.94
N ALA A 196 -12.66 9.28 20.63
CA ALA A 196 -13.68 9.93 19.82
C ALA A 196 -14.52 8.88 19.12
N THR A 197 -15.82 9.08 19.12
CA THR A 197 -16.77 8.20 18.44
C THR A 197 -16.42 8.12 16.95
N PRO A 198 -16.24 6.91 16.39
CA PRO A 198 -15.87 6.77 14.99
C PRO A 198 -17.00 7.19 14.06
N GLU A 199 -16.67 7.86 12.98
CA GLU A 199 -17.62 8.26 11.94
C GLU A 199 -17.91 7.15 10.93
N THR A 200 -17.01 6.18 10.84
CA THR A 200 -17.09 5.02 9.94
C THR A 200 -16.84 3.74 10.72
N ASP A 201 -17.24 2.60 10.15
CA ASP A 201 -16.91 1.31 10.72
C ASP A 201 -15.42 1.20 10.94
N SER A 202 -15.03 0.88 12.17
CA SER A 202 -13.65 0.93 12.65
C SER A 202 -13.25 -0.37 13.33
N ARG A 203 -11.95 -0.55 13.49
CA ARG A 203 -11.36 -1.57 14.34
C ARG A 203 -10.72 -0.88 15.55
N LEU A 204 -11.10 -1.33 16.74
CA LEU A 204 -10.43 -1.00 17.99
C LEU A 204 -9.52 -2.17 18.35
N GLU A 205 -8.23 -1.91 18.57
CA GLU A 205 -7.26 -2.96 18.91
C GLU A 205 -6.35 -2.52 20.05
N CYS A 206 -5.77 -3.50 20.76
CA CYS A 206 -4.77 -3.24 21.79
C CYS A 206 -3.54 -2.56 21.15
N HIS A 207 -3.06 -1.49 21.76
CA HIS A 207 -1.80 -0.88 21.37
C HIS A 207 -0.64 -1.85 21.63
N ILE A 208 0.24 -2.01 20.67
CA ILE A 208 1.45 -2.83 20.75
C ILE A 208 2.64 -1.89 20.81
N ALA A 209 3.41 -1.99 21.87
CA ALA A 209 4.69 -1.29 22.01
C ALA A 209 5.77 -2.00 21.17
N GLY A 210 6.57 -1.22 20.45
CA GLY A 210 7.64 -1.77 19.62
C GLY A 210 8.02 -0.84 18.49
N ILE A 211 8.79 -1.34 17.54
CA ILE A 211 9.26 -0.62 16.37
C ILE A 211 8.27 -0.86 15.21
N PRO A 212 7.62 0.18 14.69
CA PRO A 212 6.76 0.03 13.52
C PRO A 212 7.61 -0.24 12.28
N GLY A 213 7.25 -1.27 11.55
CA GLY A 213 8.01 -1.68 10.37
C GLY A 213 7.13 -2.18 9.25
N SER A 214 7.72 -2.21 8.05
CA SER A 214 7.07 -2.66 6.81
C SER A 214 7.99 -3.53 5.99
N VAL A 215 7.45 -4.57 5.37
CA VAL A 215 8.14 -5.42 4.40
C VAL A 215 7.34 -5.45 3.11
N CYS A 216 7.98 -5.08 2.00
CA CYS A 216 7.41 -5.25 0.68
C CYS A 216 7.81 -6.60 0.10
N CYS A 217 6.89 -7.25 -0.60
CA CYS A 217 7.10 -8.54 -1.23
C CYS A 217 6.71 -8.49 -2.71
N LEU A 218 7.51 -9.14 -3.56
CA LEU A 218 7.16 -9.46 -4.94
C LEU A 218 6.51 -10.84 -4.97
N CYS A 219 5.24 -10.89 -5.38
CA CYS A 219 4.40 -12.08 -5.26
C CYS A 219 3.99 -12.63 -6.62
N ARG A 220 4.14 -13.94 -6.84
CA ARG A 220 3.64 -14.66 -8.01
C ARG A 220 3.41 -16.12 -7.67
N ALA A 221 2.17 -16.59 -7.79
CA ALA A 221 1.80 -17.97 -7.46
C ALA A 221 2.37 -18.43 -6.09
N GLU A 222 3.27 -19.40 -6.07
CA GLU A 222 3.89 -19.93 -4.84
C GLU A 222 5.18 -19.18 -4.46
N SER A 223 5.61 -18.21 -5.27
CA SER A 223 6.86 -17.47 -5.03
C SER A 223 6.57 -16.11 -4.41
N ILE A 224 7.02 -15.91 -3.18
CA ILE A 224 6.95 -14.66 -2.44
C ILE A 224 8.38 -14.24 -2.12
N ILE A 225 8.85 -13.13 -2.66
CA ILE A 225 10.21 -12.63 -2.50
C ILE A 225 10.17 -11.36 -1.65
N PRO A 226 10.53 -11.45 -0.37
CA PRO A 226 10.57 -10.27 0.49
C PRO A 226 11.77 -9.39 0.12
N LEU A 227 11.53 -8.08 0.12
CA LEU A 227 12.55 -7.05 -0.06
C LEU A 227 13.12 -6.59 1.29
N LEU A 228 14.01 -5.60 1.28
CA LEU A 228 14.57 -5.06 2.50
C LEU A 228 13.49 -4.41 3.38
N PRO A 229 13.46 -4.73 4.69
CA PRO A 229 12.49 -4.15 5.61
C PRO A 229 12.79 -2.70 5.96
N PHE A 230 11.73 -1.93 6.21
CA PHE A 230 11.80 -0.54 6.61
C PHE A 230 11.24 -0.34 8.01
N GLU A 231 11.85 0.56 8.78
CA GLU A 231 11.24 1.22 9.91
C GLU A 231 10.35 2.34 9.39
N GLN A 232 9.11 2.36 9.84
CA GLN A 232 8.14 3.40 9.52
C GLN A 232 8.27 4.55 10.53
N MET A 233 8.35 5.78 10.04
CA MET A 233 8.49 6.97 10.89
C MET A 233 7.16 7.71 10.98
N PHE A 234 6.76 8.04 12.21
CA PHE A 234 5.53 8.75 12.52
C PHE A 234 5.80 9.97 13.39
N THR A 235 4.89 10.94 13.37
CA THR A 235 4.88 12.02 14.35
C THR A 235 4.53 11.49 15.74
N ASP A 236 5.12 12.09 16.77
CA ASP A 236 4.78 11.78 18.17
C ASP A 236 3.48 12.50 18.57
N ALA A 237 2.33 11.86 18.31
CA ALA A 237 1.02 12.43 18.57
C ALA A 237 -0.02 11.33 18.81
N LEU A 238 -1.15 11.67 19.45
CA LEU A 238 -2.31 10.77 19.58
C LEU A 238 -2.98 10.47 18.24
N GLN A 239 -2.77 11.31 17.26
CA GLN A 239 -3.11 11.09 15.85
C GLN A 239 -1.80 11.13 15.06
N PRO A 240 -1.08 10.01 14.99
CA PRO A 240 0.21 9.97 14.32
C PRO A 240 0.03 10.15 12.81
N VAL A 241 0.94 10.92 12.21
CA VAL A 241 1.04 11.09 10.77
C VAL A 241 2.29 10.35 10.31
N TYR A 242 2.16 9.57 9.25
CA TYR A 242 3.28 8.92 8.61
C TYR A 242 4.15 9.94 7.87
N ILE A 243 5.42 9.99 8.17
CA ILE A 243 6.36 11.01 7.66
C ILE A 243 7.50 10.44 6.81
N GLY A 244 7.54 9.12 6.62
CA GLY A 244 8.55 8.47 5.79
C GLY A 244 9.07 7.17 6.37
N GLY A 245 10.15 6.67 5.81
CA GLY A 245 10.76 5.41 6.23
C GLY A 245 12.26 5.36 5.98
N ARG A 246 12.92 4.48 6.71
CA ARG A 246 14.34 4.16 6.57
C ARG A 246 14.57 2.67 6.73
N LEU A 247 15.69 2.14 6.25
CA LEU A 247 16.03 0.75 6.52
C LEU A 247 16.10 0.50 8.01
N ILE A 248 15.48 -0.58 8.44
CA ILE A 248 15.60 -1.06 9.81
C ILE A 248 16.96 -1.76 10.00
N HIS A 249 17.42 -1.90 11.23
CA HIS A 249 18.67 -2.56 11.53
C HIS A 249 18.68 -4.02 11.02
N LYS A 250 19.81 -4.46 10.46
CA LYS A 250 19.93 -5.76 9.76
C LYS A 250 19.53 -6.97 10.63
N GLU A 251 19.71 -6.90 11.92
CA GLU A 251 19.34 -7.98 12.84
C GLU A 251 17.85 -8.36 12.81
N TYR A 252 16.97 -7.42 12.37
CA TYR A 252 15.53 -7.63 12.26
C TYR A 252 15.08 -8.16 10.91
N HIS A 253 15.96 -8.18 9.88
CA HIS A 253 15.56 -8.45 8.49
C HIS A 253 14.90 -9.82 8.34
N ASP A 254 15.60 -10.90 8.71
CA ASP A 254 15.09 -12.28 8.53
C ASP A 254 13.79 -12.52 9.29
N ARG A 255 13.68 -11.95 10.49
CA ARG A 255 12.50 -12.05 11.35
C ARG A 255 11.29 -11.36 10.70
N MET A 256 11.45 -10.13 10.22
CA MET A 256 10.39 -9.38 9.54
C MET A 256 10.00 -10.02 8.22
N GLN A 257 10.97 -10.38 7.39
CA GLN A 257 10.73 -11.02 6.09
C GLN A 257 9.99 -12.35 6.26
N SER A 258 10.39 -13.18 7.22
CA SER A 258 9.72 -14.45 7.53
C SER A 258 8.27 -14.21 7.98
N LEU A 259 8.02 -13.22 8.83
CA LEU A 259 6.65 -12.91 9.29
C LEU A 259 5.79 -12.40 8.13
N ALA A 260 6.33 -11.54 7.25
CA ALA A 260 5.62 -11.04 6.09
C ALA A 260 5.23 -12.16 5.11
N VAL A 261 6.17 -13.04 4.78
CA VAL A 261 5.91 -14.20 3.89
C VAL A 261 4.80 -15.09 4.46
N ARG A 262 4.91 -15.48 5.73
CA ARG A 262 3.88 -16.31 6.40
C ARG A 262 2.51 -15.63 6.42
N SER A 263 2.47 -14.31 6.57
CA SER A 263 1.21 -13.54 6.57
C SER A 263 0.54 -13.55 5.20
N ILE A 264 1.30 -13.37 4.12
CA ILE A 264 0.78 -13.45 2.75
C ILE A 264 0.32 -14.86 2.43
N GLU A 265 1.09 -15.90 2.80
CA GLU A 265 0.70 -17.32 2.64
C GLU A 265 -0.61 -17.65 3.38
N ALA A 266 -0.76 -17.14 4.60
CA ALA A 266 -1.97 -17.31 5.39
C ALA A 266 -3.20 -16.68 4.71
N LEU A 267 -3.05 -15.45 4.19
CA LEU A 267 -4.11 -14.78 3.47
C LEU A 267 -4.42 -15.45 2.12
N ASN A 268 -3.39 -15.91 1.38
CA ASN A 268 -3.55 -16.72 0.18
C ASN A 268 -4.43 -17.96 0.44
N LYS A 269 -4.15 -18.65 1.54
CA LYS A 269 -4.92 -19.85 1.92
C LYS A 269 -6.35 -19.50 2.33
N ALA A 270 -6.54 -18.43 3.09
CA ALA A 270 -7.86 -18.01 3.56
C ALA A 270 -8.77 -17.54 2.41
N THR A 271 -8.21 -16.85 1.43
CA THR A 271 -8.94 -16.33 0.26
C THR A 271 -9.02 -17.33 -0.90
N GLN A 272 -8.32 -18.46 -0.81
CA GLN A 272 -8.14 -19.43 -1.92
C GLN A 272 -7.60 -18.79 -3.21
N THR A 273 -6.81 -17.72 -3.05
CA THR A 273 -6.27 -16.89 -4.14
C THR A 273 -4.81 -16.61 -3.85
N LYS A 274 -3.98 -16.57 -4.90
CA LYS A 274 -2.56 -16.26 -4.73
C LYS A 274 -2.31 -14.76 -4.92
N ALA A 275 -1.55 -14.17 -4.00
CA ALA A 275 -1.05 -12.81 -4.15
C ALA A 275 -0.25 -12.68 -5.46
N HIS A 276 -0.37 -11.54 -6.13
CA HIS A 276 0.28 -11.24 -7.41
C HIS A 276 0.76 -9.80 -7.44
N GLY A 277 1.94 -9.56 -8.00
CA GLY A 277 2.54 -8.24 -8.05
C GLY A 277 3.16 -7.81 -6.73
N TRP A 278 2.87 -6.62 -6.29
CA TRP A 278 3.43 -6.01 -5.09
C TRP A 278 2.48 -6.14 -3.89
N VAL A 279 3.01 -6.55 -2.75
CA VAL A 279 2.28 -6.59 -1.47
C VAL A 279 3.15 -6.00 -0.37
N GLY A 280 2.61 -5.05 0.40
CA GLY A 280 3.21 -4.53 1.63
C GLY A 280 2.61 -5.22 2.87
N VAL A 281 3.43 -5.50 3.88
CA VAL A 281 2.98 -6.03 5.17
C VAL A 281 3.52 -5.13 6.27
N ASP A 282 2.62 -4.48 7.00
CA ASP A 282 2.95 -3.60 8.11
C ASP A 282 2.83 -4.36 9.44
N MET A 283 3.81 -4.14 10.33
CA MET A 283 3.95 -4.86 11.58
C MET A 283 4.57 -4.01 12.69
N ILE A 284 4.38 -4.43 13.92
CA ILE A 284 5.19 -3.95 15.06
C ILE A 284 6.15 -5.06 15.45
N LEU A 285 7.42 -4.72 15.54
CA LEU A 285 8.44 -5.56 16.16
C LEU A 285 8.43 -5.33 17.66
N GLY A 286 8.13 -6.36 18.40
CA GLY A 286 8.22 -6.33 19.84
C GLY A 286 9.67 -6.42 20.35
N SER A 287 9.82 -6.37 21.66
CA SER A 287 11.12 -6.31 22.33
C SER A 287 11.84 -7.66 22.44
N ARG A 288 11.16 -8.76 22.18
CA ARG A 288 11.71 -10.11 22.34
C ARG A 288 12.46 -10.56 21.10
N ASP A 289 13.66 -11.07 21.27
CA ASP A 289 14.49 -11.57 20.16
C ASP A 289 13.87 -12.78 19.43
N ASP A 290 13.03 -13.56 20.13
CA ASP A 290 12.32 -14.71 19.57
C ASP A 290 11.11 -14.32 18.67
N GLY A 291 10.75 -13.03 18.59
CA GLY A 291 9.65 -12.50 17.80
C GLY A 291 8.24 -12.88 18.28
N ASN A 292 8.11 -13.48 19.47
CA ASN A 292 6.80 -13.91 20.00
C ASN A 292 5.85 -12.74 20.31
N ASP A 293 6.37 -11.54 20.46
CA ASP A 293 5.61 -10.30 20.68
C ASP A 293 5.45 -9.42 19.42
N ASP A 294 5.93 -9.89 18.26
CA ASP A 294 5.64 -9.24 16.98
C ASP A 294 4.17 -9.33 16.63
N ARG A 295 3.66 -8.31 15.97
CA ARG A 295 2.25 -8.29 15.51
C ARG A 295 2.15 -7.72 14.11
N VAL A 296 1.46 -8.44 13.23
CA VAL A 296 1.07 -7.94 11.91
C VAL A 296 -0.13 -7.02 12.09
N LEU A 297 -0.05 -5.82 11.53
CA LEU A 297 -1.08 -4.79 11.64
C LEU A 297 -2.04 -4.80 10.45
N GLU A 298 -1.48 -4.93 9.23
CA GLU A 298 -2.24 -4.93 7.99
C GLU A 298 -1.43 -5.49 6.81
N ILE A 299 -2.14 -5.86 5.75
CA ILE A 299 -1.57 -6.25 4.47
C ILE A 299 -2.09 -5.26 3.42
N ASN A 300 -1.18 -4.62 2.70
CA ASN A 300 -1.46 -3.65 1.65
C ASN A 300 -1.32 -4.34 0.28
N PRO A 301 -2.41 -4.64 -0.45
CA PRO A 301 -2.37 -5.42 -1.70
C PRO A 301 -2.02 -4.55 -2.92
N ARG A 302 -1.07 -3.63 -2.75
CA ARG A 302 -0.63 -2.66 -3.74
C ARG A 302 0.77 -2.16 -3.44
N LEU A 303 1.34 -1.41 -4.39
CA LEU A 303 2.57 -0.69 -4.15
C LEU A 303 2.40 0.34 -3.01
N THR A 304 3.38 0.37 -2.11
CA THR A 304 3.38 1.21 -0.91
C THR A 304 4.51 2.25 -0.96
N THR A 305 4.45 3.26 -0.11
CA THR A 305 5.45 4.35 -0.04
C THR A 305 6.87 3.87 0.21
N SER A 306 7.06 2.71 0.83
CA SER A 306 8.39 2.10 1.01
C SER A 306 9.11 1.84 -0.34
N PHE A 307 8.36 1.74 -1.45
CA PHE A 307 8.93 1.66 -2.79
C PHE A 307 9.87 2.83 -3.09
N ILE A 308 9.56 4.04 -2.61
CA ILE A 308 10.37 5.25 -2.83
C ILE A 308 11.79 5.04 -2.29
N GLY A 309 11.92 4.51 -1.08
CA GLY A 309 13.22 4.20 -0.50
C GLY A 309 13.90 3.01 -1.15
N LEU A 310 13.14 1.96 -1.45
CA LEU A 310 13.65 0.75 -2.11
C LEU A 310 14.19 1.05 -3.51
N SER A 311 13.48 1.82 -4.32
CA SER A 311 13.91 2.18 -5.70
C SER A 311 15.18 3.03 -5.73
N ARG A 312 15.39 3.88 -4.71
CA ARG A 312 16.64 4.65 -4.54
C ARG A 312 17.84 3.75 -4.20
N GLY A 313 17.60 2.71 -3.40
CA GLY A 313 18.63 1.75 -3.01
C GLY A 313 18.96 0.74 -4.10
N GLN A 314 18.11 0.52 -5.09
CA GLN A 314 18.32 -0.42 -6.20
C GLN A 314 18.75 0.30 -7.48
N GLN A 315 20.06 0.28 -7.76
CA GLN A 315 20.59 0.93 -8.96
C GLN A 315 20.03 0.31 -10.25
N GLY A 316 19.86 -1.01 -10.29
CA GLY A 316 19.28 -1.73 -11.43
C GLY A 316 17.76 -1.66 -11.53
N GLY A 317 17.12 -0.98 -10.58
CA GLY A 317 15.65 -0.90 -10.48
C GLY A 317 15.00 -2.15 -9.90
N ILE A 318 13.71 -2.03 -9.58
CA ILE A 318 12.87 -3.10 -9.01
C ILE A 318 11.78 -3.51 -10.00
N ILE A 319 11.35 -2.59 -10.86
CA ILE A 319 10.23 -2.87 -11.79
C ILE A 319 10.62 -3.91 -12.83
N HIS A 320 11.83 -3.87 -13.39
CA HIS A 320 12.28 -4.92 -14.30
C HIS A 320 12.32 -6.32 -13.63
N PRO A 321 12.95 -6.51 -12.46
CA PRO A 321 12.82 -7.75 -11.68
C PRO A 321 11.37 -8.17 -11.38
N LEU A 322 10.49 -7.23 -11.04
CA LEU A 322 9.07 -7.51 -10.82
C LEU A 322 8.42 -8.06 -12.10
N LEU A 323 8.60 -7.41 -13.25
CA LEU A 323 8.07 -7.85 -14.53
C LEU A 323 8.60 -9.24 -14.94
N ASN A 324 9.90 -9.49 -14.72
CA ASN A 324 10.52 -10.80 -14.95
C ASN A 324 9.89 -11.86 -14.03
N HIS A 325 9.70 -11.52 -12.76
CA HIS A 325 9.03 -12.41 -11.81
C HIS A 325 7.62 -12.77 -12.27
N MET A 326 6.85 -11.79 -12.77
CA MET A 326 5.50 -12.04 -13.31
C MET A 326 5.50 -12.98 -14.51
N ARG A 327 6.55 -13.00 -15.33
CA ARG A 327 6.73 -13.94 -16.43
C ARG A 327 7.26 -15.32 -16.01
N GLY A 328 7.60 -15.49 -14.74
CA GLY A 328 8.19 -16.73 -14.20
C GLY A 328 9.70 -16.84 -14.47
N GLU A 329 10.32 -15.74 -14.82
CA GLU A 329 11.75 -15.67 -15.01
C GLU A 329 12.48 -15.53 -13.67
N LYS A 330 13.74 -15.97 -13.62
CA LYS A 330 14.57 -15.77 -12.44
C LYS A 330 14.89 -14.30 -12.28
N ILE A 331 14.62 -13.75 -11.11
CA ILE A 331 14.95 -12.35 -10.82
C ILE A 331 16.38 -12.23 -10.26
N HIS A 332 17.00 -11.11 -10.61
CA HIS A 332 18.27 -10.69 -10.07
C HIS A 332 18.13 -9.25 -9.59
N LEU A 333 18.29 -9.04 -8.29
CA LEU A 333 18.43 -7.72 -7.72
C LEU A 333 19.93 -7.40 -7.61
N THR A 334 20.33 -6.21 -8.06
CA THR A 334 21.69 -5.72 -7.84
C THR A 334 21.96 -5.53 -6.34
N PRO A 335 23.21 -5.47 -5.89
CA PRO A 335 23.50 -5.13 -4.50
C PRO A 335 22.82 -3.82 -4.08
N TRP A 336 22.31 -3.78 -2.87
CA TRP A 336 21.60 -2.63 -2.34
C TRP A 336 22.58 -1.53 -1.89
N ASN A 337 22.35 -0.30 -2.33
CA ASN A 337 22.91 0.88 -1.69
C ASN A 337 22.03 1.25 -0.48
N THR A 338 22.39 0.72 0.68
CA THR A 338 21.57 0.86 1.90
C THR A 338 21.50 2.29 2.42
N GLU A 339 22.50 3.13 2.14
CA GLU A 339 22.51 4.54 2.54
C GLU A 339 21.45 5.37 1.81
N SER A 340 21.10 4.94 0.59
CA SER A 340 20.06 5.60 -0.22
C SER A 340 18.63 5.11 0.09
N CYS A 341 18.48 4.02 0.86
CA CYS A 341 17.19 3.44 1.20
C CYS A 341 16.48 4.20 2.32
N GLN A 342 16.20 5.47 2.09
CA GLN A 342 15.42 6.31 3.00
C GLN A 342 14.60 7.32 2.21
N PHE A 343 13.48 7.77 2.80
CA PHE A 343 12.64 8.80 2.19
C PHE A 343 11.85 9.54 3.26
N SER A 344 11.45 10.77 2.92
CA SER A 344 10.57 11.60 3.73
C SER A 344 9.37 12.01 2.90
N LEU A 345 8.20 12.07 3.53
CA LEU A 345 6.97 12.64 3.02
C LEU A 345 6.75 14.07 3.54
N ALA A 346 7.63 14.57 4.41
CA ALA A 346 7.57 15.91 4.97
C ALA A 346 8.02 17.00 3.99
#